data_f7f2c23d9667a37f2e1cf1c8e3da7092
#
_entry.id   f7f2c23d9667a37f2e1cf1c8e3da7092
#
_cell.length_a   1.000
_cell.length_b   1.000
_cell.length_c   1.000
_cell.angle_alpha   90.00
_cell.angle_beta   90.00
_cell.angle_gamma   90.00
#
_symmetry.space_group_name_H-M   'P 1'
#
loop_
_entity.id
_entity.type
_entity.pdbx_description
1 polymer ?
#
loop_
_entity_poly.entity_id
_entity_poly.type
_entity_poly.pdbx_seq_one_letter_code
_entity_poly.pdbx_strand_id
1 'polypeptide(L)'
;SLLKLQNFYSDRGINLVCISNKWSFRTSPNLSSLMSQQKTVEKKLSKAAIETLAIIVYHQPVTRAEIEEIRGVAFGNNTLEILMELNWVRPQGRKDAPGKPIQYGTTDDFLSHFNLQKLSDLPTVDELGTAGLIDTSSVDASIFGTGKFYKEKQEDKKENIYSDIDEMLNSTLNTDNDK
;
A
#
# COMPACT_ATOMS: atom_id res chain seq x y z
N SER A 1 -23.14 -11.64 -15.19
CA SER A 1 -21.90 -10.86 -15.08
C SER A 1 -21.55 -10.62 -13.61
N LEU A 2 -20.25 -10.41 -13.30
CA LEU A 2 -19.77 -10.17 -11.93
C LEU A 2 -20.45 -8.97 -11.26
N LEU A 3 -20.73 -7.90 -12.01
CA LEU A 3 -21.45 -6.72 -11.50
C LEU A 3 -22.87 -7.05 -11.02
N LYS A 4 -23.59 -7.93 -11.72
CA LYS A 4 -24.91 -8.38 -11.25
C LYS A 4 -24.81 -9.17 -9.95
N LEU A 5 -23.74 -9.97 -9.81
CA LEU A 5 -23.48 -10.74 -8.60
C LEU A 5 -23.08 -9.81 -7.44
N GLN A 6 -22.28 -8.79 -7.70
CA GLN A 6 -21.92 -7.77 -6.71
C GLN A 6 -23.15 -7.06 -6.16
N ASN A 7 -24.03 -6.58 -7.04
CA ASN A 7 -25.29 -5.93 -6.63
C ASN A 7 -26.22 -6.90 -5.87
N PHE A 8 -26.27 -8.18 -6.25
CA PHE A 8 -27.08 -9.16 -5.55
C PHE A 8 -26.61 -9.45 -4.12
N TYR A 9 -25.30 -9.26 -3.83
CA TYR A 9 -24.71 -9.47 -2.52
C TYR A 9 -24.47 -8.18 -1.72
N SER A 10 -24.84 -6.99 -2.24
CA SER A 10 -24.55 -5.69 -1.61
C SER A 10 -25.13 -5.55 -0.19
N ASP A 11 -26.37 -6.03 -0.01
CA ASP A 11 -27.13 -5.89 1.26
C ASP A 11 -27.14 -7.19 2.10
N ARG A 12 -26.21 -8.11 1.80
CA ARG A 12 -26.12 -9.40 2.49
C ARG A 12 -24.97 -9.42 3.51
N GLY A 13 -24.94 -10.46 4.32
CA GLY A 13 -23.87 -10.68 5.31
C GLY A 13 -22.48 -10.90 4.71
N ILE A 14 -22.41 -11.20 3.39
CA ILE A 14 -21.18 -11.29 2.60
C ILE A 14 -21.33 -10.40 1.38
N ASN A 15 -20.26 -9.70 1.03
CA ASN A 15 -20.19 -8.81 -0.14
C ASN A 15 -19.13 -9.30 -1.11
N LEU A 16 -19.41 -9.19 -2.42
CA LEU A 16 -18.42 -9.46 -3.46
C LEU A 16 -17.65 -8.16 -3.74
N VAL A 17 -16.33 -8.18 -3.48
CA VAL A 17 -15.45 -7.03 -3.68
C VAL A 17 -14.35 -7.36 -4.66
N CYS A 18 -13.91 -6.35 -5.40
CA CYS A 18 -12.75 -6.42 -6.28
C CYS A 18 -11.62 -5.59 -5.68
N ILE A 19 -10.51 -6.23 -5.34
CA ILE A 19 -9.33 -5.58 -4.76
C ILE A 19 -8.12 -6.04 -5.58
N SER A 20 -7.31 -5.10 -6.05
CA SER A 20 -6.13 -5.39 -6.89
C SER A 20 -6.49 -6.34 -8.06
N ASN A 21 -7.59 -6.05 -8.79
CA ASN A 21 -8.15 -6.88 -9.88
C ASN A 21 -8.56 -8.32 -9.50
N LYS A 22 -8.59 -8.66 -8.23
CA LYS A 22 -9.04 -9.97 -7.73
C LYS A 22 -10.43 -9.86 -7.10
N TRP A 23 -11.36 -10.71 -7.54
CA TRP A 23 -12.70 -10.79 -6.97
C TRP A 23 -12.72 -11.77 -5.79
N SER A 24 -13.27 -11.33 -4.67
CA SER A 24 -13.41 -12.17 -3.48
C SER A 24 -14.69 -11.85 -2.70
N PHE A 25 -15.25 -12.85 -2.03
CA PHE A 25 -16.30 -12.61 -1.04
C PHE A 25 -15.66 -12.24 0.29
N ARG A 26 -16.18 -11.17 0.89
CA ARG A 26 -15.78 -10.72 2.23
C ARG A 26 -17.01 -10.53 3.12
N THR A 27 -16.83 -10.70 4.42
CA THR A 27 -17.87 -10.40 5.39
C THR A 27 -18.27 -8.94 5.31
N SER A 28 -19.57 -8.67 5.36
CA SER A 28 -20.07 -7.30 5.39
C SER A 28 -19.50 -6.53 6.59
N PRO A 29 -19.11 -5.25 6.42
CA PRO A 29 -18.61 -4.42 7.52
C PRO A 29 -19.56 -4.38 8.73
N ASN A 30 -20.88 -4.45 8.49
CA ASN A 30 -21.90 -4.43 9.53
C ASN A 30 -21.84 -5.65 10.47
N LEU A 31 -21.25 -6.77 10.03
CA LEU A 31 -21.10 -7.99 10.83
C LEU A 31 -19.71 -8.11 11.48
N SER A 32 -18.79 -7.19 11.21
CA SER A 32 -17.41 -7.30 11.70
C SER A 32 -17.35 -7.34 13.24
N SER A 33 -18.17 -6.56 13.91
CA SER A 33 -18.24 -6.52 15.39
C SER A 33 -18.75 -7.83 15.99
N LEU A 34 -19.71 -8.49 15.33
CA LEU A 34 -20.26 -9.78 15.77
C LEU A 34 -19.28 -10.94 15.53
N MET A 35 -18.57 -10.89 14.41
CA MET A 35 -17.61 -11.94 14.00
C MET A 35 -16.26 -11.82 14.71
N SER A 36 -15.91 -10.65 15.25
CA SER A 36 -14.63 -10.41 15.95
C SER A 36 -14.50 -11.14 17.30
N GLN A 37 -15.55 -11.81 17.80
CA GLN A 37 -15.51 -12.52 19.07
C GLN A 37 -14.72 -13.83 19.03
N GLN A 38 -14.44 -14.38 17.87
CA GLN A 38 -13.56 -15.55 17.73
C GLN A 38 -12.11 -15.08 17.57
N LYS A 39 -11.42 -14.93 18.68
CA LYS A 39 -9.96 -14.75 18.71
C LYS A 39 -9.27 -16.04 18.23
N THR A 40 -9.06 -16.15 16.93
CA THR A 40 -7.96 -16.94 16.43
C THR A 40 -6.69 -16.26 16.92
N VAL A 41 -5.85 -16.95 17.67
CA VAL A 41 -4.54 -16.44 18.09
C VAL A 41 -3.67 -16.44 16.85
N GLU A 42 -3.81 -15.39 16.03
CA GLU A 42 -2.88 -15.14 14.93
C GLU A 42 -1.50 -14.93 15.56
N LYS A 43 -0.50 -15.66 15.07
CA LYS A 43 0.90 -15.40 15.43
C LYS A 43 1.20 -13.96 15.07
N LYS A 44 1.23 -13.09 16.08
CA LYS A 44 1.58 -11.68 15.87
C LYS A 44 2.99 -11.62 15.28
N LEU A 45 3.13 -10.86 14.21
CA LEU A 45 4.45 -10.55 13.66
C LEU A 45 5.32 -9.90 14.74
N SER A 46 6.61 -10.22 14.75
CA SER A 46 7.56 -9.52 15.61
C SER A 46 7.65 -8.04 15.20
N LYS A 47 8.04 -7.18 16.15
CA LYS A 47 8.28 -5.75 15.86
C LYS A 47 9.26 -5.58 14.69
N ALA A 48 10.34 -6.38 14.67
CA ALA A 48 11.31 -6.38 13.57
C ALA A 48 10.69 -6.74 12.22
N ALA A 49 9.74 -7.67 12.17
CA ALA A 49 9.07 -8.04 10.93
C ALA A 49 8.13 -6.91 10.42
N ILE A 50 7.43 -6.25 11.34
CA ILE A 50 6.58 -5.10 11.00
C ILE A 50 7.41 -3.93 10.48
N GLU A 51 8.50 -3.57 11.14
CA GLU A 51 9.43 -2.51 10.71
C GLU A 51 10.03 -2.83 9.34
N THR A 52 10.48 -4.06 9.13
CA THR A 52 11.03 -4.51 7.85
C THR A 52 9.98 -4.44 6.74
N LEU A 53 8.75 -4.87 7.01
CA LEU A 53 7.65 -4.77 6.05
C LEU A 53 7.36 -3.33 5.68
N ALA A 54 7.29 -2.42 6.66
CA ALA A 54 7.05 -1.01 6.42
C ALA A 54 8.13 -0.40 5.51
N ILE A 55 9.40 -0.69 5.77
CA ILE A 55 10.51 -0.22 4.93
C ILE A 55 10.36 -0.75 3.49
N ILE A 56 10.08 -2.04 3.31
CA ILE A 56 9.88 -2.60 1.99
C ILE A 56 8.73 -1.90 1.27
N VAL A 57 7.62 -1.68 1.92
CA VAL A 57 6.43 -1.03 1.35
C VAL A 57 6.75 0.36 0.81
N TYR A 58 7.46 1.17 1.58
CA TYR A 58 7.74 2.57 1.23
C TYR A 58 8.96 2.76 0.32
N HIS A 59 9.93 1.81 0.32
CA HIS A 59 11.21 1.97 -0.41
C HIS A 59 11.40 0.99 -1.57
N GLN A 60 10.44 0.09 -1.83
CA GLN A 60 10.60 -0.89 -2.89
C GLN A 60 10.86 -0.28 -4.27
N PRO A 61 11.70 -0.92 -5.10
CA PRO A 61 12.43 -2.16 -4.82
C PRO A 61 13.68 -1.92 -3.95
N VAL A 62 13.81 -2.62 -2.85
CA VAL A 62 14.84 -2.42 -1.81
C VAL A 62 15.63 -3.69 -1.53
N THR A 63 16.93 -3.58 -1.29
CA THR A 63 17.80 -4.70 -0.93
C THR A 63 17.86 -4.90 0.58
N ARG A 64 18.33 -6.09 1.00
CA ARG A 64 18.52 -6.37 2.43
C ARG A 64 19.44 -5.36 3.12
N ALA A 65 20.56 -5.00 2.47
CA ALA A 65 21.51 -4.05 3.04
C ALA A 65 20.89 -2.66 3.26
N GLU A 66 20.09 -2.20 2.31
CA GLU A 66 19.36 -0.92 2.42
C GLU A 66 18.30 -0.97 3.53
N ILE A 67 17.61 -2.11 3.71
CA ILE A 67 16.67 -2.27 4.83
C ILE A 67 17.41 -2.17 6.17
N GLU A 68 18.57 -2.84 6.31
CA GLU A 68 19.41 -2.79 7.53
C GLU A 68 19.95 -1.40 7.78
N GLU A 69 20.34 -0.67 6.73
CA GLU A 69 20.80 0.73 6.80
C GLU A 69 19.70 1.65 7.34
N ILE A 70 18.50 1.56 6.76
CA ILE A 70 17.34 2.37 7.21
C ILE A 70 16.94 2.05 8.64
N ARG A 71 16.97 0.76 9.03
CA ARG A 71 16.67 0.35 10.41
C ARG A 71 17.75 0.72 11.42
N GLY A 72 18.97 0.92 10.97
CA GLY A 72 20.15 1.11 11.83
C GLY A 72 20.60 -0.16 12.55
N VAL A 73 19.95 -1.32 12.32
CA VAL A 73 20.27 -2.60 12.94
C VAL A 73 20.08 -3.75 11.95
N ALA A 74 20.97 -4.73 12.00
CA ALA A 74 20.83 -5.97 11.24
C ALA A 74 19.59 -6.78 11.70
N PHE A 75 19.01 -7.56 10.81
CA PHE A 75 17.91 -8.45 11.15
C PHE A 75 18.19 -9.90 10.72
N GLY A 76 17.59 -10.83 11.45
CA GLY A 76 17.75 -12.26 11.17
C GLY A 76 17.11 -12.67 9.84
N ASN A 77 17.64 -13.73 9.22
CA ASN A 77 17.10 -14.27 7.96
C ASN A 77 15.61 -14.62 8.07
N ASN A 78 15.20 -15.15 9.20
CA ASN A 78 13.81 -15.55 9.49
C ASN A 78 12.79 -14.40 9.33
N THR A 79 13.22 -13.13 9.44
CA THR A 79 12.31 -11.96 9.29
C THR A 79 11.77 -11.84 7.87
N LEU A 80 12.65 -11.93 6.86
CA LEU A 80 12.21 -11.92 5.45
C LEU A 80 11.48 -13.22 5.08
N GLU A 81 11.93 -14.35 5.60
CA GLU A 81 11.31 -15.65 5.35
C GLU A 81 9.84 -15.66 5.78
N ILE A 82 9.53 -15.18 6.99
CA ILE A 82 8.14 -15.05 7.46
C ILE A 82 7.30 -14.18 6.54
N LEU A 83 7.82 -13.04 6.08
CA LEU A 83 7.10 -12.15 5.17
C LEU A 83 6.87 -12.77 3.78
N MET A 84 7.82 -13.58 3.31
CA MET A 84 7.68 -14.36 2.07
C MET A 84 6.72 -15.54 2.24
N GLU A 85 6.72 -16.24 3.38
CA GLU A 85 5.76 -17.31 3.69
C GLU A 85 4.31 -16.80 3.73
N LEU A 86 4.11 -15.57 4.22
CA LEU A 86 2.82 -14.88 4.17
C LEU A 86 2.45 -14.41 2.76
N ASN A 87 3.32 -14.57 1.77
CA ASN A 87 3.18 -14.03 0.42
C ASN A 87 3.01 -12.50 0.37
N TRP A 88 3.47 -11.77 1.37
CA TRP A 88 3.39 -10.30 1.36
C TRP A 88 4.58 -9.64 0.69
N VAL A 89 5.74 -10.32 0.70
CA VAL A 89 7.00 -9.88 0.11
C VAL A 89 7.52 -10.93 -0.87
N ARG A 90 8.11 -10.46 -1.97
CA ARG A 90 8.77 -11.32 -2.96
C ARG A 90 10.05 -10.68 -3.49
N PRO A 91 11.01 -11.47 -4.00
CA PRO A 91 12.10 -10.95 -4.81
C PRO A 91 11.57 -10.29 -6.09
N GLN A 92 12.07 -9.09 -6.40
CA GLN A 92 11.69 -8.33 -7.60
C GLN A 92 12.85 -8.14 -8.59
N GLY A 93 13.93 -8.91 -8.45
CA GLY A 93 15.11 -8.85 -9.30
C GLY A 93 16.38 -8.60 -8.50
N ARG A 94 17.40 -8.09 -9.18
CA ARG A 94 18.71 -7.78 -8.59
C ARG A 94 19.08 -6.35 -8.90
N LYS A 95 19.68 -5.67 -7.92
CA LYS A 95 20.21 -4.32 -8.10
C LYS A 95 21.49 -4.38 -8.96
N ASP A 96 21.67 -3.42 -9.85
CA ASP A 96 22.91 -3.28 -10.61
C ASP A 96 23.96 -2.58 -9.72
N ALA A 97 24.58 -3.37 -8.86
CA ALA A 97 25.59 -2.96 -7.88
C ALA A 97 26.55 -4.13 -7.65
N PRO A 98 27.76 -3.90 -7.10
CA PRO A 98 28.68 -4.98 -6.76
C PRO A 98 27.99 -6.07 -5.95
N GLY A 99 28.18 -7.33 -6.35
CA GLY A 99 27.50 -8.49 -5.72
C GLY A 99 26.07 -8.73 -6.18
N LYS A 100 25.48 -7.85 -7.04
CA LYS A 100 24.11 -7.96 -7.59
C LYS A 100 23.07 -8.40 -6.54
N PRO A 101 22.91 -7.65 -5.44
CA PRO A 101 22.04 -8.05 -4.35
C PRO A 101 20.58 -8.14 -4.81
N ILE A 102 19.85 -9.07 -4.19
CA ILE A 102 18.42 -9.27 -4.44
C ILE A 102 17.65 -8.07 -3.92
N GLN A 103 16.70 -7.59 -4.72
CA GLN A 103 15.73 -6.57 -4.36
C GLN A 103 14.40 -7.22 -4.00
N TYR A 104 13.72 -6.65 -3.02
CA TYR A 104 12.45 -7.11 -2.50
C TYR A 104 11.37 -6.06 -2.73
N GLY A 105 10.14 -6.52 -2.87
CA GLY A 105 8.97 -5.67 -2.98
C GLY A 105 7.71 -6.42 -2.58
N THR A 106 6.60 -5.70 -2.50
CA THR A 106 5.30 -6.25 -2.10
C THR A 106 4.63 -7.03 -3.22
N THR A 107 3.60 -7.79 -2.86
CA THR A 107 2.79 -8.61 -3.76
C THR A 107 1.34 -8.09 -3.81
N ASP A 108 0.55 -8.64 -4.73
CA ASP A 108 -0.90 -8.40 -4.75
C ASP A 108 -1.62 -8.99 -3.52
N ASP A 109 -1.04 -10.02 -2.91
CA ASP A 109 -1.60 -10.63 -1.68
C ASP A 109 -1.42 -9.67 -0.49
N PHE A 110 -0.32 -8.91 -0.44
CA PHE A 110 -0.16 -7.79 0.49
C PHE A 110 -1.28 -6.75 0.30
N LEU A 111 -1.48 -6.25 -0.92
CA LEU A 111 -2.53 -5.28 -1.22
C LEU A 111 -3.91 -5.81 -0.81
N SER A 112 -4.21 -7.06 -1.19
CA SER A 112 -5.46 -7.72 -0.85
C SER A 112 -5.66 -7.87 0.66
N HIS A 113 -4.61 -8.21 1.41
CA HIS A 113 -4.69 -8.39 2.86
C HIS A 113 -4.99 -7.07 3.58
N PHE A 114 -4.33 -5.99 3.17
CA PHE A 114 -4.50 -4.65 3.73
C PHE A 114 -5.66 -3.86 3.09
N ASN A 115 -6.43 -4.48 2.19
CA ASN A 115 -7.57 -3.86 1.51
C ASN A 115 -7.20 -2.63 0.68
N LEU A 116 -6.02 -2.65 0.04
CA LEU A 116 -5.50 -1.59 -0.81
C LEU A 116 -5.71 -1.93 -2.28
N GLN A 117 -6.11 -0.97 -3.10
CA GLN A 117 -6.17 -1.14 -4.56
C GLN A 117 -4.78 -1.01 -5.18
N LYS A 118 -3.99 -0.06 -4.68
CA LYS A 118 -2.62 0.24 -5.10
C LYS A 118 -1.79 0.75 -3.92
N LEU A 119 -0.48 0.79 -4.08
CA LEU A 119 0.42 1.25 -3.03
C LEU A 119 0.22 2.73 -2.68
N SER A 120 -0.16 3.56 -3.65
CA SER A 120 -0.45 4.97 -3.44
C SER A 120 -1.66 5.24 -2.53
N ASP A 121 -2.48 4.23 -2.24
CA ASP A 121 -3.56 4.35 -1.24
C ASP A 121 -3.03 4.43 0.20
N LEU A 122 -1.74 4.10 0.41
CA LEU A 122 -1.10 4.24 1.70
C LEU A 122 -0.84 5.73 2.02
N PRO A 123 -0.96 6.12 3.30
CA PRO A 123 -0.66 7.49 3.70
C PRO A 123 0.82 7.82 3.51
N THR A 124 1.12 9.05 3.15
CA THR A 124 2.48 9.58 3.14
C THR A 124 2.97 9.85 4.56
N VAL A 125 4.29 10.05 4.73
CA VAL A 125 4.88 10.44 6.02
C VAL A 125 4.28 11.75 6.51
N ASP A 126 4.05 12.72 5.63
CA ASP A 126 3.43 14.00 5.97
C ASP A 126 1.98 13.83 6.44
N GLU A 127 1.21 12.98 5.78
CA GLU A 127 -0.15 12.63 6.19
C GLU A 127 -0.18 11.93 7.57
N LEU A 128 0.78 11.02 7.84
CA LEU A 128 0.92 10.37 9.14
C LEU A 128 1.32 11.35 10.23
N GLY A 129 2.21 12.31 9.92
CA GLY A 129 2.62 13.38 10.83
C GLY A 129 1.46 14.32 11.16
N THR A 130 0.70 14.75 10.16
CA THR A 130 -0.49 15.60 10.33
C THR A 130 -1.56 14.89 11.18
N ALA A 131 -1.70 13.58 11.03
CA ALA A 131 -2.59 12.75 11.86
C ALA A 131 -2.04 12.50 13.27
N GLY A 132 -0.83 12.98 13.61
CA GLY A 132 -0.21 12.79 14.92
C GLY A 132 0.23 11.34 15.21
N LEU A 133 0.37 10.52 14.19
CA LEU A 133 0.75 9.11 14.32
C LEU A 133 2.27 8.92 14.35
N ILE A 134 3.02 9.85 13.80
CA ILE A 134 4.49 9.87 13.82
C ILE A 134 5.00 11.29 14.12
N ASP A 135 6.15 11.37 14.73
CA ASP A 135 6.86 12.63 14.94
C ASP A 135 7.75 12.92 13.71
N THR A 136 7.28 13.82 12.85
CA THR A 136 7.98 14.18 11.61
C THR A 136 9.23 15.00 11.84
N SER A 137 9.42 15.57 13.04
CA SER A 137 10.61 16.36 13.36
C SER A 137 11.88 15.51 13.45
N SER A 138 11.72 14.21 13.72
CA SER A 138 12.82 13.24 13.86
C SER A 138 13.02 12.36 12.60
N VAL A 139 12.16 12.51 11.60
CA VAL A 139 12.18 11.69 10.38
C VAL A 139 12.80 12.46 9.23
N ASP A 140 13.93 11.98 8.72
CA ASP A 140 14.53 12.53 7.51
C ASP A 140 13.66 12.16 6.30
N ALA A 141 12.94 13.15 5.76
CA ALA A 141 12.05 12.97 4.61
C ALA A 141 12.78 12.44 3.36
N SER A 142 14.10 12.64 3.27
CA SER A 142 14.92 12.13 2.15
C SER A 142 14.99 10.60 2.15
N ILE A 143 14.85 9.96 3.31
CA ILE A 143 14.84 8.50 3.47
C ILE A 143 13.61 7.89 2.79
N PHE A 144 12.47 8.60 2.79
CA PHE A 144 11.21 8.10 2.25
C PHE A 144 10.97 8.48 0.78
N GLY A 145 11.79 9.34 0.17
CA GLY A 145 11.53 9.98 -1.13
C GLY A 145 11.95 9.21 -2.39
N THR A 146 12.51 8.00 -2.30
CA THR A 146 13.19 7.35 -3.44
C THR A 146 12.51 6.10 -3.99
N GLY A 147 11.51 5.56 -3.30
CA GLY A 147 10.86 4.30 -3.66
C GLY A 147 9.75 4.41 -4.70
N LYS A 148 9.29 3.26 -5.20
CA LYS A 148 8.18 3.11 -6.16
C LYS A 148 6.89 3.77 -5.67
N PHE A 149 6.60 3.70 -4.36
CA PHE A 149 5.48 4.35 -3.71
C PHE A 149 5.42 5.86 -3.98
N TYR A 150 6.55 6.57 -3.83
CA TYR A 150 6.60 8.02 -4.09
C TYR A 150 6.48 8.37 -5.55
N LYS A 151 7.00 7.54 -6.45
CA LYS A 151 6.84 7.72 -7.90
C LYS A 151 5.38 7.59 -8.30
N GLU A 152 4.70 6.54 -7.86
CA GLU A 152 3.27 6.32 -8.09
C GLU A 152 2.43 7.48 -7.52
N LYS A 153 2.74 7.93 -6.28
CA LYS A 153 2.04 9.05 -5.64
C LYS A 153 2.23 10.39 -6.38
N GLN A 154 3.41 10.60 -6.98
CA GLN A 154 3.67 11.79 -7.81
C GLN A 154 2.96 11.73 -9.16
N GLU A 155 2.88 10.57 -9.78
CA GLU A 155 2.13 10.35 -11.02
C GLU A 155 0.64 10.58 -10.80
N ASP A 156 0.06 10.02 -9.75
CA ASP A 156 -1.34 10.25 -9.36
C ASP A 156 -1.65 11.74 -9.09
N LYS A 157 -0.73 12.47 -8.43
CA LYS A 157 -0.86 13.91 -8.24
C LYS A 157 -0.87 14.68 -9.55
N LYS A 158 -0.04 14.30 -10.51
CA LYS A 158 0.01 14.94 -11.83
C LYS A 158 -1.28 14.68 -12.61
N GLU A 159 -1.77 13.44 -12.65
CA GLU A 159 -3.02 13.09 -13.31
C GLU A 159 -4.20 13.90 -12.75
N ASN A 160 -4.30 14.01 -11.42
CA ASN A 160 -5.34 14.81 -10.79
C ASN A 160 -5.25 16.30 -11.16
N ILE A 161 -4.05 16.89 -11.18
CA ILE A 161 -3.85 18.30 -11.57
C ILE A 161 -4.26 18.53 -13.03
N TYR A 162 -3.93 17.61 -13.93
CA TYR A 162 -4.33 17.74 -15.35
C TYR A 162 -5.84 17.61 -15.53
N SER A 163 -6.51 16.69 -14.81
CA SER A 163 -7.97 16.56 -14.86
C SER A 163 -8.66 17.82 -14.32
N ASP A 164 -8.18 18.42 -13.23
CA ASP A 164 -8.71 19.65 -12.65
C ASP A 164 -8.53 20.84 -13.60
N ILE A 165 -7.41 20.92 -14.33
CA ILE A 165 -7.16 21.96 -15.35
C ILE A 165 -8.11 21.78 -16.53
N ASP A 166 -8.32 20.55 -17.00
CA ASP A 166 -9.24 20.27 -18.11
C ASP A 166 -10.69 20.60 -17.74
N GLU A 167 -11.11 20.32 -16.50
CA GLU A 167 -12.44 20.73 -15.99
C GLU A 167 -12.57 22.24 -15.92
N MET A 168 -11.55 22.95 -15.44
CA MET A 168 -11.53 24.42 -15.41
C MET A 168 -11.60 25.04 -16.82
N LEU A 169 -10.84 24.51 -17.77
CA LEU A 169 -10.85 24.98 -19.17
C LEU A 169 -12.21 24.74 -19.82
N ASN A 170 -12.81 23.56 -19.62
CA ASN A 170 -14.13 23.25 -20.17
C ASN A 170 -15.25 24.09 -19.53
N SER A 171 -15.15 24.46 -18.26
CA SER A 171 -16.09 25.33 -17.58
C SER A 171 -16.04 26.79 -18.10
N THR A 172 -14.82 27.29 -18.42
CA THR A 172 -14.63 28.65 -18.98
C THR A 172 -15.07 28.76 -20.44
N LEU A 173 -14.88 27.72 -21.25
CA LEU A 173 -15.30 27.71 -22.66
C LEU A 173 -16.83 27.63 -22.84
N ASN A 174 -17.54 27.03 -21.86
CA ASN A 174 -19.01 26.97 -21.91
C ASN A 174 -19.72 28.26 -21.46
N THR A 175 -19.01 29.16 -20.78
CA THR A 175 -19.58 30.45 -20.34
C THR A 175 -19.56 31.56 -21.42
N ASP A 176 -18.78 31.39 -22.50
CA ASP A 176 -18.68 32.36 -23.60
C ASP A 176 -19.66 32.11 -24.76
N ASN A 177 -20.45 31.05 -24.73
CA ASN A 177 -21.44 30.73 -25.78
C ASN A 177 -22.88 31.20 -25.47
N ASP A 178 -23.13 31.86 -24.35
CA ASP A 178 -24.45 32.37 -23.94
C ASP A 178 -24.57 33.91 -23.96
N LYS A 179 -23.92 34.55 -24.96
CA LYS A 179 -24.16 35.99 -25.22
C LYS A 179 -24.49 36.25 -26.67
#